data_633bb3ced36b76387961d7f5587990bc
#
_entry.id   633bb3ced36b76387961d7f5587990bc
#
_cell.length_a   1.000
_cell.length_b   1.000
_cell.length_c   1.000
_cell.angle_alpha   90.00
_cell.angle_beta   90.00
_cell.angle_gamma   90.00
#
_symmetry.space_group_name_H-M   'P 1'
#
loop_
_entity.id
_entity.type
_entity.pdbx_description
1 polymer ?
#
loop_
_entity_poly.entity_id
_entity_poly.type
_entity_poly.pdbx_seq_one_letter_code
_entity_poly.pdbx_strand_id
1 'polypeptide(L)'
;MKYFKTFLLFFVFLLYNQKASSKIEVDVSYIILQDHLSGEILYEKDPDAKIYPASMTKIMTTIVTFDLLKKGETSLDEMITISEKAWRMSQSGYSSMFIMLNDQVSVEDLLKGIIIVSGNDACVALAEGLSGTEKDFVIL
;
A
#
# COMPACT_ATOMS: atom_id res chain seq x y z
N MET A 1 -23.23 -32.28 51.63
CA MET A 1 -22.25 -31.18 51.54
C MET A 1 -21.10 -31.44 50.59
N LYS A 2 -20.55 -32.66 50.46
CA LYS A 2 -19.40 -32.98 49.60
C LYS A 2 -19.70 -32.75 48.09
N TYR A 3 -20.82 -33.18 47.57
CA TYR A 3 -21.26 -33.03 46.18
C TYR A 3 -21.61 -31.60 45.78
N PHE A 4 -22.04 -30.77 46.71
CA PHE A 4 -22.33 -29.37 46.46
C PHE A 4 -21.06 -28.56 46.11
N LYS A 5 -19.96 -28.84 46.81
CA LYS A 5 -18.66 -28.20 46.53
C LYS A 5 -18.12 -28.61 45.15
N THR A 6 -18.29 -29.89 44.77
CA THR A 6 -17.87 -30.40 43.47
C THR A 6 -18.70 -29.80 42.32
N PHE A 7 -20.01 -29.67 42.53
CA PHE A 7 -20.93 -29.05 41.59
C PHE A 7 -20.61 -27.54 41.40
N LEU A 8 -20.32 -26.84 42.47
CA LEU A 8 -19.95 -25.42 42.44
C LEU A 8 -18.63 -25.18 41.66
N LEU A 9 -17.64 -26.06 41.90
CA LEU A 9 -16.37 -26.02 41.17
C LEU A 9 -16.53 -26.26 39.66
N PHE A 10 -17.39 -27.22 39.29
CA PHE A 10 -17.68 -27.51 37.88
C PHE A 10 -18.43 -26.36 37.20
N PHE A 11 -19.35 -25.70 37.92
CA PHE A 11 -20.08 -24.54 37.42
C PHE A 11 -19.18 -23.30 37.22
N VAL A 12 -18.25 -23.07 38.13
CA VAL A 12 -17.23 -22.01 38.00
C VAL A 12 -16.31 -22.29 36.80
N PHE A 13 -15.93 -23.55 36.56
CA PHE A 13 -15.12 -23.94 35.42
C PHE A 13 -15.84 -23.72 34.07
N LEU A 14 -17.16 -23.94 34.04
CA LEU A 14 -17.98 -23.64 32.84
C LEU A 14 -18.07 -22.13 32.53
N LEU A 15 -18.08 -21.28 33.55
CA LEU A 15 -18.12 -19.83 33.38
C LEU A 15 -16.78 -19.24 32.86
N TYR A 16 -15.67 -19.91 33.14
CA TYR A 16 -14.33 -19.46 32.69
C TYR A 16 -14.06 -19.67 31.20
N ASN A 17 -14.87 -20.46 30.50
CA ASN A 17 -14.70 -20.75 29.08
C ASN A 17 -15.47 -19.81 28.13
N GLN A 18 -16.03 -18.71 28.61
CA GLN A 18 -16.58 -17.70 27.72
C GLN A 18 -15.44 -16.89 27.13
N LYS A 19 -15.01 -17.27 25.92
CA LYS A 19 -14.18 -16.39 25.09
C LYS A 19 -14.96 -15.09 24.87
N ALA A 20 -14.49 -14.01 25.46
CA ALA A 20 -15.00 -12.67 25.13
C ALA A 20 -14.63 -12.40 23.68
N SER A 21 -15.54 -12.69 22.76
CA SER A 21 -15.41 -12.28 21.36
C SER A 21 -15.83 -10.81 21.30
N SER A 22 -14.86 -9.92 21.35
CA SER A 22 -15.08 -8.52 20.98
C SER A 22 -15.35 -8.47 19.48
N LYS A 23 -16.58 -8.20 19.09
CA LYS A 23 -16.91 -7.98 17.69
C LYS A 23 -16.34 -6.62 17.28
N ILE A 24 -15.30 -6.63 16.44
CA ILE A 24 -14.77 -5.42 15.84
C ILE A 24 -15.77 -4.99 14.75
N GLU A 25 -16.46 -3.88 14.96
CA GLU A 25 -17.31 -3.26 13.95
C GLU A 25 -16.56 -2.06 13.35
N VAL A 26 -16.23 -2.16 12.06
CA VAL A 26 -15.58 -1.08 11.32
C VAL A 26 -16.48 -0.70 10.15
N ASP A 27 -16.78 0.60 10.03
CA ASP A 27 -17.62 1.13 8.95
C ASP A 27 -16.80 1.33 7.66
N VAL A 28 -16.37 0.20 7.09
CA VAL A 28 -15.72 0.12 5.79
C VAL A 28 -16.30 -1.03 4.98
N SER A 29 -16.22 -0.93 3.65
CA SER A 29 -16.77 -1.97 2.76
C SER A 29 -15.87 -3.20 2.67
N TYR A 30 -14.56 -3.01 2.68
CA TYR A 30 -13.56 -4.07 2.48
C TYR A 30 -12.44 -3.93 3.50
N ILE A 31 -12.00 -5.03 4.10
CA ILE A 31 -10.90 -5.02 5.07
C ILE A 31 -10.23 -6.40 5.15
N ILE A 32 -8.92 -6.39 5.31
CA ILE A 32 -8.10 -7.51 5.77
C ILE A 32 -7.19 -6.97 6.87
N LEU A 33 -7.21 -7.60 8.04
CA LEU A 33 -6.26 -7.36 9.11
C LEU A 33 -5.47 -8.64 9.34
N GLN A 34 -4.16 -8.58 9.08
CA GLN A 34 -3.26 -9.71 9.21
C GLN A 34 -2.19 -9.43 10.25
N ASP A 35 -1.88 -10.40 11.10
CA ASP A 35 -0.71 -10.34 11.95
C ASP A 35 0.56 -10.49 11.09
N HIS A 36 1.47 -9.51 11.22
CA HIS A 36 2.67 -9.45 10.38
C HIS A 36 3.65 -10.61 10.62
N LEU A 37 3.71 -11.12 11.84
CA LEU A 37 4.69 -12.15 12.21
C LEU A 37 4.19 -13.56 11.92
N SER A 38 2.95 -13.85 12.29
CA SER A 38 2.35 -15.18 12.12
C SER A 38 1.71 -15.38 10.75
N GLY A 39 1.32 -14.30 10.06
CA GLY A 39 0.51 -14.35 8.84
C GLY A 39 -0.96 -14.67 9.11
N GLU A 40 -1.38 -14.78 10.38
CA GLU A 40 -2.77 -15.07 10.75
C GLU A 40 -3.71 -13.92 10.37
N ILE A 41 -4.84 -14.25 9.73
CA ILE A 41 -5.90 -13.27 9.46
C ILE A 41 -6.71 -13.07 10.74
N LEU A 42 -6.58 -11.88 11.33
CA LEU A 42 -7.26 -11.51 12.58
C LEU A 42 -8.68 -11.01 12.34
N TYR A 43 -8.93 -10.40 11.19
CA TYR A 43 -10.25 -9.91 10.79
C TYR A 43 -10.31 -9.72 9.27
N GLU A 44 -11.44 -10.06 8.68
CA GLU A 44 -11.69 -9.83 7.26
C GLU A 44 -13.16 -9.49 6.98
N LYS A 45 -13.39 -8.70 5.93
CA LYS A 45 -14.71 -8.37 5.39
C LYS A 45 -14.56 -8.19 3.89
N ASP A 46 -15.24 -9.04 3.10
CA ASP A 46 -15.18 -9.08 1.65
C ASP A 46 -13.73 -8.97 1.09
N PRO A 47 -12.80 -9.84 1.54
CA PRO A 47 -11.36 -9.69 1.25
C PRO A 47 -11.03 -9.87 -0.24
N ASP A 48 -11.83 -10.64 -0.99
CA ASP A 48 -11.62 -10.93 -2.41
C ASP A 48 -12.37 -9.99 -3.35
N ALA A 49 -13.01 -8.96 -2.81
CA ALA A 49 -13.74 -8.00 -3.63
C ALA A 49 -12.77 -7.22 -4.54
N LYS A 50 -13.14 -7.10 -5.81
CA LYS A 50 -12.39 -6.26 -6.76
C LYS A 50 -12.66 -4.80 -6.46
N ILE A 51 -11.62 -4.07 -6.09
CA ILE A 51 -11.68 -2.66 -5.76
C ILE A 51 -10.73 -1.84 -6.63
N TYR A 52 -10.99 -0.53 -6.75
CA TYR A 52 -10.03 0.41 -7.29
C TYR A 52 -9.09 0.86 -6.15
N PRO A 53 -7.80 0.51 -6.20
CA PRO A 53 -6.88 0.76 -5.08
C PRO A 53 -6.49 2.24 -4.94
N ALA A 54 -6.88 3.10 -5.90
CA ALA A 54 -6.52 4.52 -5.94
C ALA A 54 -5.00 4.71 -5.75
N SER A 55 -4.57 5.61 -4.86
CA SER A 55 -3.14 5.88 -4.64
C SER A 55 -2.33 4.70 -4.10
N MET A 56 -2.96 3.63 -3.60
CA MET A 56 -2.25 2.41 -3.25
C MET A 56 -1.56 1.73 -4.45
N THR A 57 -2.02 2.01 -5.68
CA THR A 57 -1.34 1.57 -6.91
C THR A 57 0.13 2.00 -6.96
N LYS A 58 0.46 3.16 -6.37
CA LYS A 58 1.83 3.70 -6.32
C LYS A 58 2.81 2.83 -5.53
N ILE A 59 2.30 1.99 -4.64
CA ILE A 59 3.11 0.97 -3.96
C ILE A 59 3.75 0.04 -5.00
N MET A 60 2.99 -0.41 -6.01
CA MET A 60 3.53 -1.24 -7.09
C MET A 60 4.55 -0.48 -7.94
N THR A 61 4.28 0.78 -8.29
CA THR A 61 5.27 1.62 -8.98
C THR A 61 6.60 1.67 -8.20
N THR A 62 6.53 1.87 -6.90
CA THR A 62 7.70 1.91 -6.02
C THR A 62 8.42 0.56 -5.94
N ILE A 63 7.68 -0.55 -5.82
CA ILE A 63 8.25 -1.92 -5.78
C ILE A 63 8.99 -2.23 -7.08
N VAL A 64 8.38 -1.98 -8.25
CA VAL A 64 9.01 -2.19 -9.56
C VAL A 64 10.29 -1.36 -9.67
N THR A 65 10.26 -0.10 -9.26
CA THR A 65 11.45 0.76 -9.28
C THR A 65 12.57 0.21 -8.37
N PHE A 66 12.24 -0.26 -7.16
CA PHE A 66 13.22 -0.88 -6.27
C PHE A 66 13.79 -2.20 -6.84
N ASP A 67 13.00 -2.95 -7.59
CA ASP A 67 13.50 -4.15 -8.27
C ASP A 67 14.47 -3.80 -9.39
N LEU A 68 14.19 -2.77 -10.20
CA LEU A 68 15.11 -2.24 -11.21
C LEU A 68 16.41 -1.72 -10.58
N LEU A 69 16.32 -0.97 -9.49
CA LEU A 69 17.50 -0.52 -8.72
C LEU A 69 18.34 -1.69 -8.22
N LYS A 70 17.70 -2.73 -7.69
CA LYS A 70 18.37 -3.94 -7.19
C LYS A 70 19.07 -4.72 -8.31
N LYS A 71 18.50 -4.72 -9.51
CA LYS A 71 19.08 -5.35 -10.70
C LYS A 71 20.19 -4.50 -11.34
N GLY A 72 20.36 -3.24 -10.95
CA GLY A 72 21.28 -2.29 -11.55
C GLY A 72 20.83 -1.79 -12.93
N GLU A 73 19.54 -1.90 -13.24
CA GLU A 73 18.93 -1.43 -14.48
C GLU A 73 18.62 0.08 -14.44
N THR A 74 18.63 0.67 -13.26
CA THR A 74 18.58 2.11 -12.99
C THR A 74 19.39 2.44 -11.73
N SER A 75 19.61 3.73 -11.45
CA SER A 75 20.27 4.20 -10.22
C SER A 75 19.48 5.35 -9.60
N LEU A 76 19.69 5.61 -8.29
CA LEU A 76 18.99 6.68 -7.57
C LEU A 76 19.31 8.07 -8.10
N ASP A 77 20.51 8.26 -8.63
CA ASP A 77 21.03 9.51 -9.21
C ASP A 77 20.73 9.64 -10.71
N GLU A 78 20.13 8.64 -11.34
CA GLU A 78 19.70 8.73 -12.74
C GLU A 78 18.68 9.87 -12.90
N MET A 79 18.94 10.75 -13.91
CA MET A 79 18.13 11.93 -14.16
C MET A 79 17.07 11.66 -15.23
N ILE A 80 15.81 11.84 -14.86
CA ILE A 80 14.67 11.67 -15.75
C ILE A 80 14.20 13.04 -16.23
N THR A 81 14.10 13.20 -17.55
CA THR A 81 13.53 14.41 -18.16
C THR A 81 12.01 14.38 -18.08
N ILE A 82 11.44 15.44 -17.52
CA ILE A 82 10.00 15.53 -17.28
C ILE A 82 9.25 15.79 -18.60
N SER A 83 8.40 14.86 -18.96
CA SER A 83 7.53 14.94 -20.13
C SER A 83 6.40 15.95 -19.96
N GLU A 84 5.80 16.37 -21.08
CA GLU A 84 4.60 17.19 -21.06
C GLU A 84 3.44 16.48 -20.33
N LYS A 85 3.32 15.16 -20.45
CA LYS A 85 2.26 14.38 -19.79
C LYS A 85 2.44 14.40 -18.27
N ALA A 86 3.66 14.13 -17.77
CA ALA A 86 3.96 14.19 -16.35
C ALA A 86 3.73 15.60 -15.78
N TRP A 87 4.20 16.64 -16.49
CA TRP A 87 3.97 18.03 -16.10
C TRP A 87 2.48 18.39 -16.07
N ARG A 88 1.67 17.95 -17.05
CA ARG A 88 0.22 18.20 -17.04
C ARG A 88 -0.48 17.55 -15.83
N MET A 89 0.03 16.42 -15.35
CA MET A 89 -0.47 15.81 -14.11
C MET A 89 -0.24 16.72 -12.91
N SER A 90 0.85 17.47 -12.84
CA SER A 90 1.11 18.44 -11.77
C SER A 90 0.09 19.58 -11.73
N GLN A 91 -0.57 19.88 -12.87
CA GLN A 91 -1.56 20.95 -13.01
C GLN A 91 -3.02 20.45 -12.80
N SER A 92 -3.21 19.15 -12.62
CA SER A 92 -4.55 18.52 -12.64
C SER A 92 -5.36 18.66 -11.34
N GLY A 93 -4.79 19.27 -10.30
CA GLY A 93 -5.44 19.41 -8.97
C GLY A 93 -5.35 18.15 -8.08
N TYR A 94 -4.67 17.11 -8.56
CA TYR A 94 -4.36 15.93 -7.74
C TYR A 94 -3.06 16.11 -6.95
N SER A 95 -2.79 15.16 -6.03
CA SER A 95 -1.52 15.14 -5.29
C SER A 95 -0.33 15.15 -6.26
N SER A 96 0.60 16.08 -6.05
CA SER A 96 1.70 16.38 -6.96
C SER A 96 2.92 16.86 -6.19
N MET A 97 4.12 16.60 -6.69
CA MET A 97 5.36 17.23 -6.24
C MET A 97 5.71 18.50 -7.07
N PHE A 98 4.84 18.86 -8.04
CA PHE A 98 4.95 20.06 -8.86
C PHE A 98 6.20 20.13 -9.74
N ILE A 99 6.50 19.04 -10.43
CA ILE A 99 7.57 18.98 -11.43
C ILE A 99 7.27 19.90 -12.62
N MET A 100 8.33 20.48 -13.19
CA MET A 100 8.21 21.41 -14.31
C MET A 100 8.58 20.71 -15.63
N LEU A 101 7.95 21.17 -16.71
CA LEU A 101 8.22 20.66 -18.07
C LEU A 101 9.71 20.81 -18.41
N ASN A 102 10.30 19.75 -18.95
CA ASN A 102 11.71 19.63 -19.34
C ASN A 102 12.74 19.73 -18.19
N ASP A 103 12.29 19.83 -16.92
CA ASP A 103 13.22 19.67 -15.81
C ASP A 103 13.81 18.26 -15.80
N GLN A 104 14.95 18.14 -15.15
CA GLN A 104 15.58 16.86 -14.86
C GLN A 104 15.46 16.58 -13.37
N VAL A 105 14.84 15.46 -13.03
CA VAL A 105 14.60 15.05 -11.65
C VAL A 105 15.17 13.65 -11.43
N SER A 106 15.87 13.46 -10.33
CA SER A 106 16.49 12.18 -10.01
C SER A 106 15.41 11.10 -9.69
N VAL A 107 15.73 9.85 -9.96
CA VAL A 107 14.90 8.70 -9.54
C VAL A 107 14.64 8.76 -8.04
N GLU A 108 15.65 9.15 -7.23
CA GLU A 108 15.51 9.31 -5.78
C GLU A 108 14.43 10.34 -5.41
N ASP A 109 14.46 11.51 -6.04
CA ASP A 109 13.51 12.59 -5.73
C ASP A 109 12.11 12.27 -6.25
N LEU A 110 11.98 11.60 -7.39
CA LEU A 110 10.69 11.10 -7.88
C LEU A 110 10.11 10.06 -6.91
N LEU A 111 10.91 9.11 -6.41
CA LEU A 111 10.49 8.15 -5.38
C LEU A 111 10.04 8.85 -4.10
N LYS A 112 10.78 9.86 -3.63
CA LYS A 112 10.37 10.69 -2.47
C LYS A 112 9.04 11.40 -2.74
N GLY A 113 8.86 11.95 -3.93
CA GLY A 113 7.60 12.59 -4.35
C GLY A 113 6.42 11.61 -4.34
N ILE A 114 6.62 10.38 -4.79
CA ILE A 114 5.59 9.33 -4.74
C ILE A 114 5.26 8.93 -3.30
N ILE A 115 6.28 8.65 -2.48
CA ILE A 115 6.10 8.07 -1.13
C ILE A 115 5.57 9.12 -0.14
N ILE A 116 6.07 10.36 -0.19
CA ILE A 116 5.77 11.38 0.82
C ILE A 116 4.48 12.14 0.50
N VAL A 117 4.34 12.60 -0.75
CA VAL A 117 3.19 13.45 -1.16
C VAL A 117 2.22 12.74 -2.09
N SER A 118 2.47 11.46 -2.39
CA SER A 118 1.64 10.69 -3.33
C SER A 118 1.53 11.36 -4.72
N GLY A 119 2.64 11.94 -5.22
CA GLY A 119 2.71 12.69 -6.47
C GLY A 119 2.29 11.85 -7.68
N ASN A 120 1.21 12.24 -8.37
CA ASN A 120 0.79 11.59 -9.60
C ASN A 120 1.75 11.92 -10.76
N ASP A 121 2.20 13.16 -10.81
CA ASP A 121 3.21 13.65 -11.74
C ASP A 121 4.53 12.88 -11.62
N ALA A 122 5.02 12.68 -10.41
CA ALA A 122 6.21 11.88 -10.14
C ALA A 122 6.06 10.43 -10.60
N CYS A 123 4.85 9.85 -10.40
CA CYS A 123 4.56 8.48 -10.79
C CYS A 123 4.62 8.31 -12.32
N VAL A 124 4.01 9.24 -13.07
CA VAL A 124 4.06 9.26 -14.54
C VAL A 124 5.49 9.48 -15.03
N ALA A 125 6.19 10.48 -14.47
CA ALA A 125 7.57 10.77 -14.85
C ALA A 125 8.49 9.57 -14.65
N LEU A 126 8.37 8.88 -13.50
CA LEU A 126 9.18 7.71 -13.18
C LEU A 126 8.88 6.55 -14.15
N ALA A 127 7.61 6.27 -14.43
CA ALA A 127 7.21 5.21 -15.34
C ALA A 127 7.72 5.47 -16.76
N GLU A 128 7.56 6.70 -17.28
CA GLU A 128 8.03 7.07 -18.60
C GLU A 128 9.56 7.08 -18.69
N GLY A 129 10.25 7.56 -17.65
CA GLY A 129 11.71 7.60 -17.61
C GLY A 129 12.34 6.21 -17.60
N LEU A 130 11.79 5.27 -16.84
CA LEU A 130 12.34 3.92 -16.69
C LEU A 130 11.97 2.95 -17.81
N SER A 131 10.89 3.20 -18.57
CA SER A 131 10.41 2.25 -19.57
C SER A 131 9.91 2.89 -20.88
N GLY A 132 10.04 4.21 -21.02
CA GLY A 132 9.59 4.96 -22.17
C GLY A 132 8.11 5.32 -22.15
N THR A 133 7.24 4.44 -21.69
CA THR A 133 5.80 4.70 -21.53
C THR A 133 5.23 4.06 -20.27
N GLU A 134 4.14 4.65 -19.73
CA GLU A 134 3.40 4.00 -18.63
C GLU A 134 2.91 2.60 -19.01
N LYS A 135 2.55 2.38 -20.29
CA LYS A 135 2.08 1.07 -20.78
C LYS A 135 3.19 0.02 -20.70
N ASP A 136 4.40 0.38 -21.08
CA ASP A 136 5.56 -0.52 -21.02
C ASP A 136 5.97 -0.75 -19.56
N PHE A 137 5.88 0.26 -18.71
CA PHE A 137 6.15 0.14 -17.28
C PHE A 137 5.22 -0.86 -16.57
N VAL A 138 3.95 -0.94 -16.97
CA VAL A 138 2.96 -1.89 -16.39
C VAL A 138 3.27 -3.35 -16.79
N ILE A 139 4.11 -3.58 -17.79
CA ILE A 139 4.49 -4.92 -18.25
C ILE A 139 5.74 -5.46 -17.51
N LEU A 140 6.50 -4.57 -16.85
CA LEU A 140 7.67 -4.95 -16.03
C LEU A 140 7.24 -5.75 -14.80
#